data_0c9aab61bc232c39adef7e891a3bff02
#
_entry.id   0c9aab61bc232c39adef7e891a3bff02
#
_cell.length_a   1.000
_cell.length_b   1.000
_cell.length_c   1.000
_cell.angle_alpha   90.00
_cell.angle_beta   90.00
_cell.angle_gamma   90.00
#
_symmetry.space_group_name_H-M   'P 1'
#
loop_
_entity.id
_entity.type
_entity.pdbx_description
1 polymer ?
#
loop_
_entity_poly.entity_id
_entity_poly.type
_entity_poly.pdbx_seq_one_letter_code
_entity_poly.pdbx_strand_id
1 'polypeptide(L)'
;FLPIQYSEGLTRYHRVLSNAFVMSVLEEYGDLEVIDEVYVQNHLERTEFRELKRMVEEEKFRRYEQPLVERVIRFGKSLGVSYIGLMSVHTSPVRVSANDWSTYITFRIMRVEDPPDSSYMNHEFTFIFSESNSLWEELGAQIRGKFPLGGFILESRGGRSYARISIGRRNRVEMDQHCKIFRRIRKESQDSKNNLIQVTDFDLLGKMQIFNIQEDFSWGRVEPEARKKILKGDAVRCY
;
A
#
# COMPACT_ATOMS: atom_id res chain seq x y z
N PHE A 1 10.37 -1.77 -2.30
CA PHE A 1 10.38 -1.20 -3.65
C PHE A 1 11.55 -1.75 -4.47
N LEU A 2 11.37 -1.86 -5.77
CA LEU A 2 12.49 -1.97 -6.69
C LEU A 2 13.25 -0.63 -6.76
N PRO A 3 14.53 -0.64 -7.15
CA PRO A 3 15.29 0.59 -7.31
C PRO A 3 14.54 1.61 -8.17
N ILE A 4 14.53 2.87 -7.71
CA ILE A 4 13.77 3.92 -8.36
C ILE A 4 14.43 4.29 -9.69
N GLN A 5 13.62 4.39 -10.73
CA GLN A 5 14.06 4.84 -12.03
C GLN A 5 14.04 6.36 -12.11
N TYR A 6 15.10 6.94 -12.64
CA TYR A 6 15.22 8.38 -12.80
C TYR A 6 15.52 8.73 -14.24
N SER A 7 14.86 9.73 -14.78
CA SER A 7 15.21 10.26 -16.10
C SER A 7 16.58 10.94 -16.07
N GLU A 8 17.24 10.98 -17.24
CA GLU A 8 18.44 11.76 -17.41
C GLU A 8 18.19 13.23 -17.05
N GLY A 9 19.18 13.87 -16.42
CA GLY A 9 19.09 15.28 -15.99
C GLY A 9 18.62 15.50 -14.55
N LEU A 10 18.09 14.49 -13.86
CA LEU A 10 17.77 14.61 -12.44
C LEU A 10 19.05 14.63 -11.59
N THR A 11 19.17 15.64 -10.75
CA THR A 11 20.30 15.73 -9.82
C THR A 11 20.19 14.67 -8.75
N ARG A 12 21.33 14.30 -8.13
CA ARG A 12 21.37 13.39 -6.98
C ARG A 12 20.45 13.87 -5.85
N TYR A 13 20.34 15.17 -5.66
CA TYR A 13 19.46 15.76 -4.66
C TYR A 13 17.98 15.44 -4.89
N HIS A 14 17.49 15.62 -6.12
CA HIS A 14 16.10 15.28 -6.46
C HIS A 14 15.81 13.78 -6.28
N ARG A 15 16.79 12.93 -6.59
CA ARG A 15 16.65 11.47 -6.39
C ARG A 15 16.44 11.12 -4.92
N VAL A 16 17.31 11.66 -4.05
CA VAL A 16 17.22 11.42 -2.60
C VAL A 16 15.91 11.94 -2.02
N LEU A 17 15.50 13.14 -2.40
CA LEU A 17 14.24 13.73 -1.92
C LEU A 17 13.01 12.94 -2.38
N SER A 18 12.96 12.53 -3.64
CA SER A 18 11.82 11.75 -4.16
C SER A 18 11.70 10.40 -3.46
N ASN A 19 12.83 9.73 -3.22
CA ASN A 19 12.84 8.46 -2.50
C ASN A 19 12.38 8.65 -1.05
N ALA A 20 13.01 9.56 -0.32
CA ALA A 20 12.66 9.85 1.07
C ALA A 20 11.18 10.25 1.21
N PHE A 21 10.67 11.07 0.29
CA PHE A 21 9.29 11.50 0.26
C PHE A 21 8.32 10.31 0.14
N VAL A 22 8.48 9.47 -0.89
CA VAL A 22 7.56 8.35 -1.11
C VAL A 22 7.65 7.32 0.02
N MET A 23 8.85 7.00 0.50
CA MET A 23 9.03 6.08 1.62
C MET A 23 8.36 6.60 2.89
N SER A 24 8.55 7.89 3.21
CA SER A 24 7.89 8.51 4.36
C SER A 24 6.36 8.48 4.24
N VAL A 25 5.81 8.74 3.04
CA VAL A 25 4.36 8.67 2.83
C VAL A 25 3.84 7.24 2.99
N LEU A 26 4.55 6.23 2.52
CA LEU A 26 4.16 4.83 2.70
C LEU A 26 4.18 4.41 4.17
N GLU A 27 5.22 4.80 4.90
CA GLU A 27 5.34 4.55 6.34
C GLU A 27 4.33 5.35 7.15
N GLU A 28 4.03 6.59 6.71
CA GLU A 28 3.10 7.51 7.38
C GLU A 28 1.64 7.08 7.21
N TYR A 29 1.20 6.79 6.00
CA TYR A 29 -0.21 6.61 5.65
C TYR A 29 -0.60 5.17 5.37
N GLY A 30 0.36 4.26 5.18
CA GLY A 30 0.13 2.84 5.00
C GLY A 30 0.47 2.04 6.27
N ASP A 31 -0.28 0.98 6.55
CA ASP A 31 0.12 -0.06 7.51
C ASP A 31 1.07 -1.03 6.80
N LEU A 32 2.21 -0.48 6.34
CA LEU A 32 3.17 -1.16 5.49
C LEU A 32 4.55 -1.16 6.15
N GLU A 33 5.13 -2.33 6.28
CA GLU A 33 6.55 -2.50 6.60
C GLU A 33 7.34 -2.48 5.29
N VAL A 34 8.26 -1.54 5.17
CA VAL A 34 9.08 -1.36 3.96
C VAL A 34 10.42 -2.06 4.13
N ILE A 35 10.76 -2.95 3.20
CA ILE A 35 12.05 -3.65 3.19
C ILE A 35 13.16 -2.68 2.76
N ASP A 36 14.29 -2.77 3.44
CA ASP A 36 15.50 -2.00 3.18
C ASP A 36 15.97 -2.10 1.73
N GLU A 37 16.31 -0.95 1.13
CA GLU A 37 16.73 -0.85 -0.27
C GLU A 37 17.99 -1.66 -0.56
N VAL A 38 18.96 -1.68 0.36
CA VAL A 38 20.21 -2.43 0.19
C VAL A 38 19.95 -3.92 0.13
N TYR A 39 18.99 -4.41 0.94
CA TYR A 39 18.58 -5.81 0.88
C TYR A 39 17.93 -6.16 -0.47
N VAL A 40 17.05 -5.29 -0.97
CA VAL A 40 16.40 -5.46 -2.29
C VAL A 40 17.43 -5.47 -3.41
N GLN A 41 18.38 -4.53 -3.40
CA GLN A 41 19.45 -4.45 -4.39
C GLN A 41 20.35 -5.70 -4.38
N ASN A 42 20.81 -6.14 -3.21
CA ASN A 42 21.62 -7.34 -3.07
C ASN A 42 20.88 -8.60 -3.57
N HIS A 43 19.56 -8.66 -3.39
CA HIS A 43 18.75 -9.76 -3.88
C HIS A 43 18.59 -9.72 -5.41
N LEU A 44 18.49 -8.53 -5.99
CA LEU A 44 18.40 -8.30 -7.43
C LEU A 44 19.70 -8.67 -8.18
N GLU A 45 20.85 -8.65 -7.48
CA GLU A 45 22.15 -9.08 -8.02
C GLU A 45 22.26 -10.59 -8.28
N ARG A 46 21.35 -11.40 -7.76
CA ARG A 46 21.37 -12.84 -7.98
C ARG A 46 21.19 -13.17 -9.46
N THR A 47 21.87 -14.21 -9.91
CA THR A 47 21.90 -14.61 -11.32
C THR A 47 20.51 -14.82 -11.94
N GLU A 48 19.58 -15.34 -11.15
CA GLU A 48 18.19 -15.59 -11.56
C GLU A 48 17.38 -14.32 -11.85
N PHE A 49 17.81 -13.16 -11.31
CA PHE A 49 17.15 -11.86 -11.51
C PHE A 49 17.93 -10.90 -12.41
N ARG A 50 19.02 -11.36 -13.05
CA ARG A 50 19.87 -10.52 -13.91
C ARG A 50 19.08 -9.77 -14.99
N GLU A 51 18.10 -10.42 -15.58
CA GLU A 51 17.30 -9.80 -16.63
C GLU A 51 16.33 -8.76 -16.07
N LEU A 52 15.73 -9.02 -14.89
CA LEU A 52 14.92 -8.02 -14.20
C LEU A 52 15.78 -6.79 -13.83
N LYS A 53 16.98 -7.01 -13.29
CA LYS A 53 17.96 -5.94 -13.01
C LYS A 53 18.21 -5.08 -14.23
N ARG A 54 18.54 -5.72 -15.38
CA ARG A 54 18.77 -5.01 -16.65
C ARG A 54 17.56 -4.19 -17.08
N MET A 55 16.34 -4.72 -16.96
CA MET A 55 15.10 -4.00 -17.29
C MET A 55 14.87 -2.79 -16.36
N VAL A 56 15.22 -2.92 -15.08
CA VAL A 56 15.20 -1.80 -14.13
C VAL A 56 16.19 -0.73 -14.53
N GLU A 57 17.43 -1.10 -14.87
CA GLU A 57 18.50 -0.18 -15.26
C GLU A 57 18.25 0.51 -16.60
N GLU A 58 17.64 -0.19 -17.58
CA GLU A 58 17.35 0.32 -18.92
C GLU A 58 16.05 1.12 -19.02
N GLU A 59 15.43 1.51 -17.89
CA GLU A 59 14.17 2.29 -17.83
C GLU A 59 12.99 1.69 -18.62
N LYS A 60 12.99 0.38 -18.86
CA LYS A 60 11.96 -0.29 -19.68
C LYS A 60 10.59 -0.44 -18.99
N PHE A 61 10.42 0.06 -17.78
CA PHE A 61 9.16 0.00 -17.05
C PHE A 61 8.04 0.91 -17.61
N ARG A 62 8.34 1.76 -18.56
CA ARG A 62 7.34 2.65 -19.16
C ARG A 62 6.24 1.89 -19.92
N ARG A 63 6.52 0.68 -20.40
CA ARG A 63 5.55 -0.19 -21.08
C ARG A 63 5.37 -1.46 -20.27
N TYR A 64 4.18 -1.65 -19.71
CA TYR A 64 3.82 -2.86 -18.97
C TYR A 64 3.63 -4.01 -19.96
N GLU A 65 4.69 -4.66 -20.29
CA GLU A 65 4.63 -5.94 -20.98
C GLU A 65 4.44 -7.04 -19.94
N GLN A 66 3.53 -7.97 -20.22
CA GLN A 66 3.19 -9.09 -19.33
C GLN A 66 4.43 -9.87 -18.82
N PRO A 67 5.49 -10.11 -19.61
CA PRO A 67 6.70 -10.75 -19.12
C PRO A 67 7.41 -10.01 -18.00
N LEU A 68 7.33 -8.68 -17.97
CA LEU A 68 7.92 -7.88 -16.88
C LEU A 68 7.16 -8.06 -15.59
N VAL A 69 5.83 -8.00 -15.62
CA VAL A 69 4.97 -8.18 -14.45
C VAL A 69 5.23 -9.53 -13.81
N GLU A 70 5.30 -10.61 -14.58
CA GLU A 70 5.60 -11.96 -14.08
C GLU A 70 6.96 -12.03 -13.38
N ARG A 71 7.98 -11.38 -13.92
CA ARG A 71 9.33 -11.33 -13.32
C ARG A 71 9.35 -10.55 -12.01
N VAL A 72 8.66 -9.41 -11.97
CA VAL A 72 8.53 -8.60 -10.77
C VAL A 72 7.80 -9.39 -9.68
N ILE A 73 6.72 -10.09 -10.00
CA ILE A 73 6.00 -10.95 -9.06
C ILE A 73 6.88 -12.09 -8.55
N ARG A 74 7.63 -12.76 -9.45
CA ARG A 74 8.58 -13.81 -9.05
C ARG A 74 9.65 -13.30 -8.10
N PHE A 75 10.16 -12.10 -8.36
CA PHE A 75 11.11 -11.43 -7.48
C PHE A 75 10.47 -11.12 -6.11
N GLY A 76 9.26 -10.55 -6.09
CA GLY A 76 8.52 -10.31 -4.84
C GLY A 76 8.29 -11.59 -4.02
N LYS A 77 7.95 -12.70 -4.68
CA LYS A 77 7.82 -14.02 -4.03
C LYS A 77 9.13 -14.48 -3.41
N SER A 78 10.25 -14.28 -4.08
CA SER A 78 11.57 -14.66 -3.55
C SER A 78 12.01 -13.82 -2.35
N LEU A 79 11.51 -12.60 -2.23
CA LEU A 79 11.70 -11.73 -1.07
C LEU A 79 10.73 -12.03 0.07
N GLY A 80 9.67 -12.82 -0.16
CA GLY A 80 8.62 -13.10 0.82
C GLY A 80 7.72 -11.91 1.12
N VAL A 81 7.58 -10.96 0.18
CA VAL A 81 6.76 -9.75 0.36
C VAL A 81 5.36 -9.93 -0.22
N SER A 82 4.37 -9.26 0.37
CA SER A 82 2.99 -9.27 -0.12
C SER A 82 2.77 -8.27 -1.27
N TYR A 83 3.58 -7.23 -1.32
CA TYR A 83 3.50 -6.16 -2.34
C TYR A 83 4.89 -5.81 -2.85
N ILE A 84 4.95 -5.40 -4.12
CA ILE A 84 6.17 -4.86 -4.72
C ILE A 84 5.84 -3.54 -5.41
N GLY A 85 6.63 -2.51 -5.10
CA GLY A 85 6.48 -1.17 -5.64
C GLY A 85 7.45 -0.89 -6.77
N LEU A 86 6.97 -0.20 -7.78
CA LEU A 86 7.74 0.37 -8.88
C LEU A 86 7.54 1.88 -8.87
N MET A 87 8.63 2.63 -8.94
CA MET A 87 8.57 4.08 -9.02
C MET A 87 9.50 4.59 -10.11
N SER A 88 9.02 5.53 -10.89
CA SER A 88 9.85 6.30 -11.82
C SER A 88 9.66 7.79 -11.60
N VAL A 89 10.74 8.54 -11.67
CA VAL A 89 10.78 9.98 -11.44
C VAL A 89 11.35 10.65 -12.69
N HIS A 90 10.60 11.56 -13.28
CA HIS A 90 10.98 12.28 -14.48
C HIS A 90 10.87 13.78 -14.24
N THR A 91 11.82 14.56 -14.76
CA THR A 91 11.65 16.00 -14.85
C THR A 91 10.79 16.34 -16.06
N SER A 92 9.82 17.21 -15.85
CA SER A 92 9.16 17.87 -16.99
C SER A 92 10.11 18.86 -17.64
N PRO A 93 10.07 19.03 -18.98
CA PRO A 93 10.81 20.10 -19.63
C PRO A 93 10.28 21.50 -19.26
N VAL A 94 9.18 21.60 -18.55
CA VAL A 94 8.58 22.86 -18.13
C VAL A 94 9.25 23.36 -16.86
N ARG A 95 10.02 24.42 -16.99
CA ARG A 95 10.60 25.14 -15.85
C ARG A 95 9.53 26.05 -15.25
N VAL A 96 9.19 25.84 -13.99
CA VAL A 96 8.14 26.60 -13.29
C VAL A 96 8.71 27.89 -12.70
N SER A 97 9.95 27.86 -12.20
CA SER A 97 10.69 29.02 -11.71
C SER A 97 12.19 28.89 -11.96
N ALA A 98 12.98 29.87 -11.55
CA ALA A 98 14.44 29.85 -11.73
C ALA A 98 15.09 28.59 -11.10
N ASN A 99 14.50 28.06 -10.01
CA ASN A 99 15.04 26.95 -9.25
C ASN A 99 14.10 25.74 -9.16
N ASP A 100 12.89 25.81 -9.72
CA ASP A 100 11.89 24.77 -9.64
C ASP A 100 11.54 24.19 -11.00
N TRP A 101 11.65 22.88 -11.10
CA TRP A 101 11.19 22.09 -12.23
C TRP A 101 9.96 21.28 -11.78
N SER A 102 8.96 21.19 -12.64
CA SER A 102 7.89 20.25 -12.37
C SER A 102 8.43 18.82 -12.48
N THR A 103 8.16 18.02 -11.48
CA THR A 103 8.62 16.63 -11.38
C THR A 103 7.44 15.71 -11.59
N TYR A 104 7.63 14.72 -12.44
CA TYR A 104 6.62 13.72 -12.75
C TYR A 104 6.98 12.41 -12.07
N ILE A 105 6.09 11.91 -11.23
CA ILE A 105 6.30 10.62 -10.56
C ILE A 105 5.22 9.65 -11.01
N THR A 106 5.64 8.50 -11.49
CA THR A 106 4.78 7.34 -11.69
C THR A 106 5.04 6.34 -10.58
N PHE A 107 3.99 6.00 -9.87
CA PHE A 107 4.03 5.11 -8.71
C PHE A 107 3.07 3.95 -8.91
N ARG A 108 3.57 2.73 -8.76
CA ARG A 108 2.76 1.51 -8.89
C ARG A 108 3.07 0.54 -7.78
N ILE A 109 2.03 -0.07 -7.25
CA ILE A 109 2.15 -1.20 -6.32
C ILE A 109 1.42 -2.40 -6.93
N MET A 110 2.12 -3.53 -6.98
CA MET A 110 1.58 -4.80 -7.42
C MET A 110 1.47 -5.74 -6.23
N ARG A 111 0.41 -6.53 -6.20
CA ARG A 111 0.24 -7.59 -5.22
C ARG A 111 0.91 -8.86 -5.73
N VAL A 112 1.72 -9.48 -4.87
CA VAL A 112 2.56 -10.62 -5.25
C VAL A 112 1.76 -11.93 -5.35
N GLU A 113 0.65 -12.03 -4.62
CA GLU A 113 -0.18 -13.24 -4.54
C GLU A 113 -1.28 -13.33 -5.59
N ASP A 114 -1.66 -12.20 -6.21
CA ASP A 114 -2.74 -12.14 -7.19
C ASP A 114 -2.26 -12.48 -8.61
N PRO A 115 -3.19 -12.85 -9.53
CA PRO A 115 -2.85 -13.04 -10.92
C PRO A 115 -2.21 -11.77 -11.52
N PRO A 116 -1.30 -11.94 -12.50
CA PRO A 116 -0.37 -10.88 -12.94
C PRO A 116 -0.98 -9.63 -13.59
N ASP A 117 -2.28 -9.57 -13.76
CA ASP A 117 -2.95 -8.48 -14.48
C ASP A 117 -3.42 -7.33 -13.61
N SER A 118 -3.36 -7.48 -12.29
CA SER A 118 -3.89 -6.47 -11.38
C SER A 118 -2.79 -5.61 -10.80
N SER A 119 -2.51 -4.45 -11.41
CA SER A 119 -1.84 -3.39 -10.66
C SER A 119 -2.76 -2.99 -9.51
N TYR A 120 -2.35 -3.30 -8.29
CA TYR A 120 -3.14 -3.02 -7.08
C TYR A 120 -3.34 -1.51 -6.89
N MET A 121 -2.30 -0.74 -7.21
CA MET A 121 -2.33 0.71 -7.21
C MET A 121 -1.47 1.22 -8.37
N ASN A 122 -2.02 2.12 -9.17
CA ASN A 122 -1.29 2.84 -10.21
C ASN A 122 -1.67 4.31 -10.10
N HIS A 123 -0.70 5.17 -9.85
CA HIS A 123 -0.92 6.58 -9.72
C HIS A 123 0.20 7.37 -10.41
N GLU A 124 -0.21 8.39 -11.15
CA GLU A 124 0.68 9.33 -11.81
C GLU A 124 0.37 10.72 -11.28
N PHE A 125 1.38 11.43 -10.83
CA PHE A 125 1.21 12.78 -10.35
C PHE A 125 2.38 13.67 -10.75
N THR A 126 2.06 14.93 -10.96
CA THR A 126 3.03 15.98 -11.22
C THR A 126 3.08 16.86 -10.00
N PHE A 127 4.28 17.17 -9.52
CA PHE A 127 4.43 18.09 -8.41
C PHE A 127 5.62 19.02 -8.59
N ILE A 128 5.57 20.12 -7.87
CA ILE A 128 6.63 21.09 -7.70
C ILE A 128 7.15 20.91 -6.28
N PHE A 129 8.45 20.76 -6.09
CA PHE A 129 9.02 20.51 -4.76
C PHE A 129 8.67 21.57 -3.71
N SER A 130 8.43 22.82 -4.13
CA SER A 130 7.98 23.91 -3.27
C SER A 130 6.54 23.74 -2.75
N GLU A 131 5.73 22.86 -3.36
CA GLU A 131 4.32 22.62 -3.04
C GLU A 131 4.10 21.22 -2.44
N SER A 132 5.11 20.66 -1.81
CA SER A 132 5.12 19.25 -1.35
C SER A 132 4.00 18.88 -0.35
N ASN A 133 3.48 19.84 0.42
CA ASN A 133 2.47 19.54 1.46
C ASN A 133 1.14 19.04 0.90
N SER A 134 0.62 19.66 -0.18
CA SER A 134 -0.63 19.23 -0.81
C SER A 134 -0.49 17.84 -1.44
N LEU A 135 0.66 17.56 -2.03
CA LEU A 135 0.97 16.26 -2.61
C LEU A 135 1.07 15.16 -1.54
N TRP A 136 1.64 15.49 -0.37
CA TRP A 136 1.72 14.57 0.77
C TRP A 136 0.34 14.10 1.21
N GLU A 137 -0.58 15.04 1.39
CA GLU A 137 -1.96 14.74 1.78
C GLU A 137 -2.70 13.92 0.73
N GLU A 138 -2.59 14.29 -0.54
CA GLU A 138 -3.22 13.58 -1.65
C GLU A 138 -2.71 12.15 -1.78
N LEU A 139 -1.39 11.96 -1.82
CA LEU A 139 -0.77 10.64 -1.92
C LEU A 139 -1.08 9.80 -0.67
N GLY A 140 -1.05 10.42 0.52
CA GLY A 140 -1.41 9.78 1.77
C GLY A 140 -2.84 9.26 1.77
N ALA A 141 -3.80 10.07 1.32
CA ALA A 141 -5.20 9.66 1.22
C ALA A 141 -5.38 8.48 0.25
N GLN A 142 -4.67 8.46 -0.86
CA GLN A 142 -4.72 7.35 -1.82
C GLN A 142 -4.10 6.07 -1.27
N ILE A 143 -2.96 6.17 -0.59
CA ILE A 143 -2.31 5.03 0.06
C ILE A 143 -3.23 4.46 1.14
N ARG A 144 -3.80 5.30 2.01
CA ARG A 144 -4.75 4.86 3.03
C ARG A 144 -5.99 4.19 2.42
N GLY A 145 -6.50 4.71 1.31
CA GLY A 145 -7.61 4.11 0.58
C GLY A 145 -7.33 2.69 0.07
N LYS A 146 -6.07 2.38 -0.26
CA LYS A 146 -5.63 1.06 -0.76
C LYS A 146 -5.06 0.17 0.34
N PHE A 147 -4.42 0.75 1.34
CA PHE A 147 -3.81 0.07 2.48
C PHE A 147 -4.46 0.55 3.78
N PRO A 148 -5.72 0.17 4.03
CA PRO A 148 -6.43 0.59 5.23
C PRO A 148 -5.78 0.03 6.48
N LEU A 149 -5.81 0.81 7.55
CA LEU A 149 -5.31 0.36 8.85
C LEU A 149 -6.06 -0.87 9.32
N GLY A 150 -5.33 -1.96 9.57
CA GLY A 150 -5.87 -3.26 9.95
C GLY A 150 -5.90 -3.48 11.45
N GLY A 151 -7.02 -3.96 11.98
CA GLY A 151 -7.17 -4.33 13.38
C GLY A 151 -8.24 -5.39 13.58
N PHE A 152 -8.53 -5.68 14.86
CA PHE A 152 -9.53 -6.67 15.26
C PHE A 152 -10.43 -6.11 16.35
N ILE A 153 -11.68 -6.57 16.41
CA ILE A 153 -12.59 -6.29 17.53
C ILE A 153 -12.05 -7.04 18.76
N LEU A 154 -11.71 -6.30 19.81
CA LEU A 154 -11.28 -6.83 21.10
C LEU A 154 -12.46 -7.14 22.01
N GLU A 155 -13.44 -6.23 22.04
CA GLU A 155 -14.68 -6.37 22.81
C GLU A 155 -15.79 -5.48 22.24
N SER A 156 -17.02 -5.73 22.65
CA SER A 156 -18.17 -4.87 22.34
C SER A 156 -19.00 -4.60 23.57
N ARG A 157 -19.62 -3.41 23.65
CA ARG A 157 -20.46 -2.93 24.78
C ARG A 157 -21.76 -2.31 24.29
N GLY A 158 -22.68 -2.07 25.23
CA GLY A 158 -23.95 -1.41 24.94
C GLY A 158 -24.81 -2.15 23.91
N GLY A 159 -24.99 -3.46 24.05
CA GLY A 159 -25.70 -4.26 23.04
C GLY A 159 -24.98 -4.27 21.69
N ARG A 160 -23.66 -4.21 21.72
CA ARG A 160 -22.76 -4.10 20.55
C ARG A 160 -22.89 -2.79 19.77
N SER A 161 -23.41 -1.75 20.42
CA SER A 161 -23.43 -0.40 19.83
C SER A 161 -22.03 0.22 19.76
N TYR A 162 -21.12 -0.27 20.58
CA TYR A 162 -19.72 0.21 20.64
C TYR A 162 -18.79 -1.00 20.57
N ALA A 163 -17.70 -0.84 19.81
CA ALA A 163 -16.66 -1.86 19.71
C ALA A 163 -15.29 -1.24 20.00
N ARG A 164 -14.47 -1.94 20.78
CA ARG A 164 -13.05 -1.65 20.98
C ARG A 164 -12.25 -2.43 19.97
N ILE A 165 -11.35 -1.75 19.28
CA ILE A 165 -10.48 -2.35 18.25
C ILE A 165 -9.01 -2.26 18.65
N SER A 166 -8.19 -3.17 18.13
CA SER A 166 -6.77 -3.35 18.48
C SER A 166 -5.82 -2.35 17.83
N ILE A 167 -6.32 -1.26 17.27
CA ILE A 167 -5.53 -0.18 16.69
C ILE A 167 -5.90 1.14 17.35
N GLY A 168 -4.89 1.98 17.60
CA GLY A 168 -5.01 3.23 18.30
C GLY A 168 -4.15 4.33 17.71
N ARG A 169 -3.74 5.30 18.54
CA ARG A 169 -2.91 6.44 18.12
C ARG A 169 -1.57 5.99 17.52
N ARG A 170 -0.94 4.93 18.04
CA ARG A 170 0.30 4.38 17.48
C ARG A 170 0.14 3.90 16.04
N ASN A 171 -1.05 3.44 15.69
CA ASN A 171 -1.40 3.04 14.33
C ASN A 171 -1.98 4.20 13.51
N ARG A 172 -1.93 5.43 14.05
CA ARG A 172 -2.43 6.64 13.37
C ARG A 172 -3.93 6.61 13.05
N VAL A 173 -4.70 5.97 13.91
CA VAL A 173 -6.16 6.06 13.87
C VAL A 173 -6.57 7.49 14.20
N GLU A 174 -7.52 8.04 13.45
CA GLU A 174 -8.01 9.40 13.60
C GLU A 174 -9.45 9.44 14.14
N MET A 175 -9.79 10.54 14.80
CA MET A 175 -11.17 10.78 15.23
C MET A 175 -12.09 10.86 14.02
N ASP A 176 -13.30 10.36 14.19
CA ASP A 176 -14.33 10.28 13.15
C ASP A 176 -13.97 9.41 11.94
N GLN A 177 -12.82 8.73 11.95
CA GLN A 177 -12.43 7.81 10.89
C GLN A 177 -13.44 6.68 10.72
N HIS A 178 -13.76 6.37 9.46
CA HIS A 178 -14.68 5.29 9.12
C HIS A 178 -13.94 3.98 8.92
N CYS A 179 -14.47 2.93 9.55
CA CYS A 179 -13.92 1.58 9.44
C CYS A 179 -14.99 0.60 8.97
N LYS A 180 -14.58 -0.39 8.18
CA LYS A 180 -15.40 -1.54 7.79
C LYS A 180 -15.06 -2.74 8.66
N ILE A 181 -16.06 -3.54 9.00
CA ILE A 181 -15.91 -4.74 9.83
C ILE A 181 -16.13 -5.96 8.96
N PHE A 182 -15.23 -6.92 9.04
CA PHE A 182 -15.24 -8.14 8.22
C PHE A 182 -15.11 -9.38 9.10
N ARG A 183 -15.77 -10.45 8.68
CA ARG A 183 -15.53 -11.80 9.20
C ARG A 183 -14.66 -12.57 8.24
N ARG A 184 -13.56 -13.10 8.76
CA ARG A 184 -12.73 -14.03 8.02
C ARG A 184 -13.44 -15.38 7.93
N ILE A 185 -13.70 -15.84 6.72
CA ILE A 185 -14.29 -17.16 6.45
C ILE A 185 -13.30 -17.99 5.64
N ARG A 186 -13.28 -19.29 5.90
CA ARG A 186 -12.54 -20.24 5.08
C ARG A 186 -13.52 -20.89 4.13
N LYS A 187 -13.25 -20.79 2.83
CA LYS A 187 -14.01 -21.47 1.78
C LYS A 187 -13.13 -22.51 1.11
N GLU A 188 -13.70 -23.63 0.77
CA GLU A 188 -13.06 -24.58 -0.12
C GLU A 188 -13.33 -24.09 -1.55
N SER A 189 -12.29 -24.01 -2.35
CA SER A 189 -12.34 -23.66 -3.76
C SER A 189 -11.55 -24.70 -4.55
N GLN A 190 -11.81 -24.80 -5.84
CA GLN A 190 -11.01 -25.63 -6.74
C GLN A 190 -10.04 -24.74 -7.53
N ASP A 191 -8.78 -25.14 -7.59
CA ASP A 191 -7.80 -24.49 -8.45
C ASP A 191 -8.03 -24.85 -9.93
N SER A 192 -7.27 -24.24 -10.83
CA SER A 192 -7.33 -24.51 -12.27
C SER A 192 -7.01 -25.96 -12.68
N LYS A 193 -6.55 -26.78 -11.72
CA LYS A 193 -6.25 -28.21 -11.88
C LYS A 193 -7.22 -29.12 -11.12
N ASN A 194 -8.37 -28.57 -10.68
CA ASN A 194 -9.38 -29.27 -9.87
C ASN A 194 -8.91 -29.75 -8.48
N ASN A 195 -7.79 -29.25 -7.95
CA ASN A 195 -7.42 -29.55 -6.58
C ASN A 195 -8.21 -28.67 -5.62
N LEU A 196 -8.67 -29.28 -4.50
CA LEU A 196 -9.30 -28.53 -3.42
C LEU A 196 -8.28 -27.68 -2.70
N ILE A 197 -8.49 -26.37 -2.70
CA ILE A 197 -7.68 -25.39 -1.99
C ILE A 197 -8.54 -24.66 -0.96
N GLN A 198 -7.97 -24.37 0.22
CA GLN A 198 -8.62 -23.51 1.20
C GLN A 198 -8.33 -22.05 0.88
N VAL A 199 -9.34 -21.30 0.54
CA VAL A 199 -9.25 -19.85 0.29
C VAL A 199 -9.81 -19.09 1.50
N THR A 200 -9.09 -18.08 1.93
CA THR A 200 -9.59 -17.12 2.92
C THR A 200 -10.39 -16.06 2.21
N ASP A 201 -11.62 -15.88 2.60
CA ASP A 201 -12.53 -14.84 2.13
C ASP A 201 -12.98 -13.94 3.30
N PHE A 202 -13.57 -12.78 3.00
CA PHE A 202 -13.98 -11.80 3.98
C PHE A 202 -15.43 -11.34 3.74
N ASP A 203 -16.32 -11.68 4.66
CA ASP A 203 -17.70 -11.18 4.65
C ASP A 203 -17.76 -9.80 5.31
N LEU A 204 -18.27 -8.80 4.58
CA LEU A 204 -18.56 -7.48 5.14
C LEU A 204 -19.75 -7.57 6.09
N LEU A 205 -19.52 -7.27 7.37
CA LEU A 205 -20.55 -7.28 8.40
C LEU A 205 -21.24 -5.92 8.57
N GLY A 206 -20.54 -4.83 8.27
CA GLY A 206 -21.01 -3.45 8.36
C GLY A 206 -19.88 -2.48 8.65
N LYS A 207 -20.22 -1.32 9.21
CA LYS A 207 -19.28 -0.22 9.44
C LYS A 207 -19.31 0.26 10.88
N MET A 208 -18.28 1.00 11.25
CA MET A 208 -18.17 1.74 12.50
C MET A 208 -17.44 3.06 12.30
N GLN A 209 -17.67 4.03 13.18
CA GLN A 209 -16.99 5.31 13.20
C GLN A 209 -16.25 5.47 14.52
N ILE A 210 -14.97 5.85 14.46
CA ILE A 210 -14.13 6.06 15.64
C ILE A 210 -14.59 7.31 16.40
N PHE A 211 -14.72 7.22 17.73
CA PHE A 211 -15.08 8.36 18.58
C PHE A 211 -14.19 8.53 19.81
N ASN A 212 -13.31 7.55 20.09
CA ASN A 212 -12.35 7.67 21.18
C ASN A 212 -11.09 6.88 20.82
N ILE A 213 -9.93 7.49 21.03
CA ILE A 213 -8.64 6.93 20.66
C ILE A 213 -7.72 6.93 21.88
N GLN A 214 -7.17 5.75 22.18
CA GLN A 214 -6.11 5.55 23.14
C GLN A 214 -4.81 5.18 22.40
N GLU A 215 -3.74 4.98 23.12
CA GLU A 215 -2.43 4.71 22.52
C GLU A 215 -2.45 3.43 21.66
N ASP A 216 -2.96 2.32 22.20
CA ASP A 216 -2.90 0.97 21.57
C ASP A 216 -4.27 0.46 21.10
N PHE A 217 -5.35 1.21 21.32
CA PHE A 217 -6.70 0.81 20.92
C PHE A 217 -7.61 2.01 20.70
N SER A 218 -8.72 1.78 20.00
CA SER A 218 -9.75 2.79 19.81
C SER A 218 -11.14 2.23 20.05
N TRP A 219 -12.09 3.12 20.31
CA TRP A 219 -13.49 2.80 20.38
C TRP A 219 -14.23 3.39 19.19
N GLY A 220 -15.09 2.58 18.58
CA GLY A 220 -15.95 3.01 17.48
C GLY A 220 -17.43 2.73 17.79
N ARG A 221 -18.27 3.60 17.25
CA ARG A 221 -19.72 3.43 17.22
C ARG A 221 -20.09 2.53 16.05
N VAL A 222 -20.72 1.41 16.31
CA VAL A 222 -21.11 0.39 15.31
C VAL A 222 -22.47 0.73 14.72
N GLU A 223 -22.59 0.69 13.40
CA GLU A 223 -23.88 0.86 12.70
C GLU A 223 -24.90 -0.19 13.17
N PRO A 224 -26.20 0.16 13.24
CA PRO A 224 -27.25 -0.73 13.77
C PRO A 224 -27.29 -2.12 13.09
N GLU A 225 -27.07 -2.16 11.79
CA GLU A 225 -27.12 -3.39 10.99
C GLU A 225 -25.99 -4.36 11.30
N ALA A 226 -24.83 -3.85 11.73
CA ALA A 226 -23.66 -4.65 12.09
C ALA A 226 -23.75 -5.21 13.52
N ARG A 227 -24.48 -4.55 14.43
CA ARG A 227 -24.50 -4.88 15.86
C ARG A 227 -24.84 -6.34 16.17
N LYS A 228 -25.79 -6.92 15.43
CA LYS A 228 -26.20 -8.31 15.63
C LYS A 228 -25.16 -9.32 15.12
N LYS A 229 -24.30 -8.90 14.24
CA LYS A 229 -23.37 -9.77 13.48
C LYS A 229 -21.97 -9.81 14.09
N ILE A 230 -21.48 -8.69 14.63
CA ILE A 230 -20.09 -8.58 15.07
C ILE A 230 -19.76 -9.45 16.27
N LEU A 231 -18.55 -10.00 16.26
CA LEU A 231 -17.98 -10.80 17.34
C LEU A 231 -16.55 -10.33 17.64
N LYS A 232 -16.05 -10.71 18.82
CA LYS A 232 -14.63 -10.57 19.13
C LYS A 232 -13.79 -11.37 18.13
N GLY A 233 -12.73 -10.75 17.61
CA GLY A 233 -11.85 -11.33 16.60
C GLY A 233 -12.24 -11.02 15.15
N ASP A 234 -13.41 -10.40 14.90
CA ASP A 234 -13.73 -9.91 13.56
C ASP A 234 -12.72 -8.84 13.13
N ALA A 235 -12.28 -8.88 11.88
CA ALA A 235 -11.31 -7.95 11.32
C ALA A 235 -11.92 -6.57 11.09
N VAL A 236 -11.13 -5.53 11.31
CA VAL A 236 -11.53 -4.14 11.07
C VAL A 236 -10.52 -3.50 10.12
N ARG A 237 -11.01 -2.72 9.15
CA ARG A 237 -10.18 -1.91 8.24
C ARG A 237 -10.68 -0.48 8.24
N CYS A 238 -9.82 0.45 8.65
CA CYS A 238 -10.08 1.88 8.71
C CYS A 238 -9.43 2.60 7.52
N TYR A 239 -10.20 3.51 6.89
CA TYR A 239 -9.82 4.20 5.66
C TYR A 239 -9.62 5.69 5.91
#